data_4eec0ca2161f5d7497ccc8ad17b4824a
#
_entry.id   4eec0ca2161f5d7497ccc8ad17b4824a
#
_cell.length_a   1.000
_cell.length_b   1.000
_cell.length_c   1.000
_cell.angle_alpha   90.00
_cell.angle_beta   90.00
_cell.angle_gamma   90.00
#
_symmetry.space_group_name_H-M   'P 1'
#
loop_
_entity.id
_entity.type
_entity.pdbx_description
1 polymer ?
#
loop_
_entity_poly.entity_id
_entity_poly.type
_entity_poly.pdbx_seq_one_letter_code
_entity_poly.pdbx_strand_id
1 'polypeptide(L)'
;MSPLKLVRCLLISLVLVASVTGCAGGKKFESTGEYFDDIAITTKVKAFILDNSKLNLMQINVETYKGIVQLSGFVDSSEIAAKAGDVARTVKGVKKVNNNLVVK
;
A
#
# COMPACT_ATOMS: atom_id res chain seq x y z
N MET A 1 37.70 24.16 0.06
CA MET A 1 36.71 23.80 -0.95
C MET A 1 36.48 24.96 -1.89
N SER A 2 36.51 24.75 -3.18
CA SER A 2 36.32 25.85 -4.13
C SER A 2 34.85 26.27 -4.18
N PRO A 3 34.54 27.56 -4.40
CA PRO A 3 33.15 28.02 -4.49
C PRO A 3 32.35 27.33 -5.58
N LEU A 4 33.01 26.89 -6.64
CA LEU A 4 32.36 26.15 -7.73
C LEU A 4 31.76 24.84 -7.29
N LYS A 5 32.44 24.08 -6.42
CA LYS A 5 31.94 22.81 -5.90
C LYS A 5 30.72 23.01 -5.03
N LEU A 6 30.71 24.06 -4.21
CA LEU A 6 29.55 24.40 -3.36
C LEU A 6 28.33 24.74 -4.20
N VAL A 7 28.50 25.55 -5.22
CA VAL A 7 27.44 25.96 -6.14
C VAL A 7 26.88 24.73 -6.87
N ARG A 8 27.74 23.83 -7.31
CA ARG A 8 27.32 22.59 -7.99
C ARG A 8 26.48 21.69 -7.04
N CYS A 9 26.91 21.54 -5.80
CA CYS A 9 26.16 20.77 -4.80
C CYS A 9 24.79 21.39 -4.52
N LEU A 10 24.71 22.69 -4.39
CA LEU A 10 23.46 23.41 -4.18
C LEU A 10 22.52 23.25 -5.38
N LEU A 11 23.03 23.36 -6.58
CA LEU A 11 22.23 23.16 -7.80
C LEU A 11 21.67 21.76 -7.91
N ILE A 12 22.46 20.75 -7.60
CA ILE A 12 22.02 19.35 -7.60
C ILE A 12 20.92 19.12 -6.55
N SER A 13 21.11 19.66 -5.36
CA SER A 13 20.10 19.57 -4.28
C SER A 13 18.78 20.23 -4.71
N LEU A 14 18.85 21.38 -5.33
CA LEU A 14 17.67 22.11 -5.78
C LEU A 14 16.90 21.32 -6.86
N VAL A 15 17.61 20.72 -7.79
CA VAL A 15 17.01 19.91 -8.85
C VAL A 15 16.31 18.68 -8.25
N LEU A 16 16.91 18.02 -7.26
CA LEU A 16 16.31 16.88 -6.58
C LEU A 16 15.01 17.25 -5.88
N VAL A 17 14.99 18.36 -5.16
CA VAL A 17 13.79 18.86 -4.48
C VAL A 17 12.68 19.17 -5.49
N ALA A 18 13.02 19.83 -6.59
CA ALA A 18 12.06 20.15 -7.64
C ALA A 18 11.46 18.88 -8.28
N SER A 19 12.29 17.85 -8.51
CA SER A 19 11.83 16.58 -9.07
C SER A 19 10.83 15.88 -8.15
N VAL A 20 11.09 15.83 -6.85
CA VAL A 20 10.16 15.24 -5.88
C VAL A 20 8.84 16.01 -5.86
N THR A 21 8.89 17.33 -5.85
CA THR A 21 7.69 18.16 -5.87
C THR A 21 6.89 17.97 -7.16
N GLY A 22 7.56 17.87 -8.30
CA GLY A 22 6.90 17.62 -9.58
C GLY A 22 6.17 16.27 -9.62
N CYS A 23 6.78 15.23 -9.08
CA CYS A 23 6.16 13.91 -9.02
C CYS A 23 4.91 13.91 -8.12
N ALA A 24 4.96 14.60 -6.99
CA ALA A 24 3.84 14.68 -6.05
C ALA A 24 2.61 15.38 -6.65
N GLY A 25 2.80 16.32 -7.58
CA GLY A 25 1.71 17.07 -8.19
C GLY A 25 1.06 16.44 -9.41
N GLY A 26 1.55 15.29 -9.88
CA GLY A 26 1.18 14.74 -11.18
C GLY A 26 -0.06 13.88 -11.25
N LYS A 27 -0.65 13.46 -10.13
CA LYS A 27 -1.79 12.53 -10.09
C LYS A 27 -2.97 13.12 -9.36
N LYS A 28 -4.17 12.94 -9.91
CA LYS A 28 -5.40 13.58 -9.42
C LYS A 28 -6.56 12.62 -9.16
N PHE A 29 -6.33 11.31 -9.14
CA PHE A 29 -7.41 10.34 -8.98
C PHE A 29 -7.91 10.22 -7.55
N GLU A 30 -7.08 10.50 -6.58
CA GLU A 30 -7.50 10.53 -5.18
C GLU A 30 -6.75 11.66 -4.46
N SER A 31 -7.33 12.13 -3.36
CA SER A 31 -6.69 13.16 -2.55
C SER A 31 -5.42 12.59 -1.89
N THR A 32 -4.48 13.47 -1.53
CA THR A 32 -3.24 13.04 -0.87
C THR A 32 -3.53 12.30 0.44
N GLY A 33 -4.51 12.78 1.23
CA GLY A 33 -4.90 12.13 2.48
C GLY A 33 -5.46 10.73 2.25
N GLU A 34 -6.36 10.54 1.27
CA GLU A 34 -6.90 9.23 0.93
C GLU A 34 -5.81 8.27 0.48
N TYR A 35 -4.87 8.75 -0.31
CA TYR A 35 -3.75 7.93 -0.78
C TYR A 35 -2.90 7.41 0.39
N PHE A 36 -2.55 8.26 1.35
CA PHE A 36 -1.79 7.84 2.53
C PHE A 36 -2.60 6.91 3.42
N ASP A 37 -3.89 7.15 3.56
CA ASP A 37 -4.78 6.26 4.31
C ASP A 37 -4.82 4.88 3.67
N ASP A 38 -4.90 4.80 2.35
CA ASP A 38 -4.91 3.53 1.62
C ASP A 38 -3.60 2.77 1.80
N ILE A 39 -2.47 3.45 1.79
CA ILE A 39 -1.16 2.83 2.06
C ILE A 39 -1.12 2.29 3.49
N ALA A 40 -1.59 3.06 4.45
CA ALA A 40 -1.63 2.64 5.86
C ALA A 40 -2.52 1.41 6.03
N ILE A 41 -3.69 1.39 5.40
CA ILE A 41 -4.62 0.25 5.44
C ILE A 41 -3.95 -0.99 4.84
N THR A 42 -3.38 -0.87 3.65
CA THR A 42 -2.68 -2.00 2.99
C THR A 42 -1.59 -2.56 3.90
N THR A 43 -0.79 -1.70 4.50
CA THR A 43 0.29 -2.11 5.39
C THR A 43 -0.24 -2.86 6.60
N LYS A 44 -1.31 -2.37 7.22
CA LYS A 44 -1.94 -3.02 8.38
C LYS A 44 -2.56 -4.35 8.03
N VAL A 45 -3.25 -4.44 6.90
CA VAL A 45 -3.84 -5.70 6.43
C VAL A 45 -2.74 -6.74 6.22
N LYS A 46 -1.66 -6.36 5.56
CA LYS A 46 -0.52 -7.26 5.34
C LYS A 46 0.09 -7.72 6.66
N ALA A 47 0.26 -6.81 7.62
CA ALA A 47 0.80 -7.14 8.93
C ALA A 47 -0.10 -8.13 9.67
N PHE A 48 -1.40 -7.95 9.63
CA PHE A 48 -2.36 -8.86 10.27
C PHE A 48 -2.38 -10.23 9.61
N ILE A 49 -2.22 -10.27 8.28
CA ILE A 49 -2.11 -11.54 7.55
C ILE A 49 -0.84 -12.27 7.96
N LEU A 50 0.29 -11.57 8.04
CA LEU A 50 1.56 -12.15 8.49
C LEU A 50 1.46 -12.70 9.92
N ASP A 51 0.73 -12.02 10.78
CA ASP A 51 0.57 -12.40 12.18
C ASP A 51 -0.32 -13.63 12.37
N ASN A 52 -1.10 -13.99 11.36
CA ASN A 52 -1.98 -15.15 11.40
C ASN A 52 -1.29 -16.36 10.79
N SER A 53 -1.01 -17.37 11.62
CA SER A 53 -0.27 -18.57 11.19
C SER A 53 -0.98 -19.40 10.11
N LYS A 54 -2.29 -19.25 9.96
CA LYS A 54 -3.07 -19.97 8.93
C LYS A 54 -3.00 -19.28 7.57
N LEU A 55 -2.58 -18.03 7.53
CA LEU A 55 -2.52 -17.25 6.30
C LEU A 55 -1.10 -17.17 5.78
N ASN A 56 -0.96 -17.14 4.46
CA ASN A 56 0.33 -16.99 3.81
C ASN A 56 0.29 -15.74 2.93
N LEU A 57 1.02 -14.70 3.35
CA LEU A 57 1.09 -13.44 2.61
C LEU A 57 1.63 -13.60 1.19
N MET A 58 2.45 -14.62 0.95
CA MET A 58 3.00 -14.89 -0.39
C MET A 58 1.91 -15.32 -1.38
N GLN A 59 0.78 -15.83 -0.89
CA GLN A 59 -0.34 -16.25 -1.72
C GLN A 59 -1.41 -15.18 -1.86
N ILE A 60 -1.35 -14.14 -1.03
CA ILE A 60 -2.42 -13.14 -0.92
C ILE A 60 -1.87 -11.77 -1.32
N ASN A 61 -2.43 -11.20 -2.38
CA ASN A 61 -2.14 -9.84 -2.78
C ASN A 61 -3.18 -8.90 -2.20
N VAL A 62 -2.73 -7.78 -1.62
CA VAL A 62 -3.58 -6.79 -0.96
C VAL A 62 -3.42 -5.46 -1.65
N GLU A 63 -4.53 -4.88 -2.09
CA GLU A 63 -4.57 -3.53 -2.64
C GLU A 63 -5.70 -2.75 -1.99
N THR A 64 -5.49 -1.47 -1.77
CA THR A 64 -6.50 -0.59 -1.16
C THR A 64 -6.68 0.65 -2.01
N TYR A 65 -7.94 0.99 -2.28
CA TYR A 65 -8.31 2.20 -3.00
C TYR A 65 -9.54 2.82 -2.34
N LYS A 66 -9.39 4.04 -1.85
CA LYS A 66 -10.46 4.79 -1.16
C LYS A 66 -11.13 4.00 -0.04
N GLY A 67 -10.33 3.29 0.75
CA GLY A 67 -10.81 2.48 1.86
C GLY A 67 -11.36 1.11 1.47
N ILE A 68 -11.39 0.78 0.19
CA ILE A 68 -11.84 -0.52 -0.31
C ILE A 68 -10.61 -1.42 -0.46
N VAL A 69 -10.58 -2.51 0.29
CA VAL A 69 -9.49 -3.48 0.25
C VAL A 69 -9.85 -4.58 -0.72
N GLN A 70 -8.97 -4.85 -1.66
CA GLN A 70 -9.10 -5.97 -2.59
C GLN A 70 -8.07 -7.03 -2.26
N LEU A 71 -8.54 -8.25 -2.03
CA LEU A 71 -7.71 -9.41 -1.84
C LEU A 71 -7.76 -10.27 -3.11
N SER A 72 -6.60 -10.70 -3.60
CA SER A 72 -6.52 -11.55 -4.78
C SER A 72 -5.40 -12.55 -4.62
N GLY A 73 -5.44 -13.60 -5.44
CA GLY A 73 -4.46 -14.67 -5.41
C GLY A 73 -5.11 -16.04 -5.28
N PHE A 74 -4.28 -17.04 -5.04
CA PHE A 74 -4.70 -18.43 -4.92
C PHE A 74 -4.33 -18.98 -3.54
N VAL A 75 -5.31 -19.55 -2.86
CA VAL A 75 -5.14 -20.09 -1.50
C VAL A 75 -5.54 -21.55 -1.46
N ASP A 76 -5.11 -22.24 -0.41
CA ASP A 76 -5.27 -23.71 -0.34
C ASP A 76 -6.67 -24.17 0.06
N SER A 77 -7.45 -23.32 0.71
CA SER A 77 -8.79 -23.72 1.15
C SER A 77 -9.74 -22.52 1.23
N SER A 78 -11.04 -22.82 1.22
CA SER A 78 -12.08 -21.81 1.39
C SER A 78 -12.04 -21.19 2.78
N GLU A 79 -11.60 -21.93 3.78
CA GLU A 79 -11.43 -21.43 5.14
C GLU A 79 -10.37 -20.35 5.19
N ILE A 80 -9.26 -20.55 4.49
CA ILE A 80 -8.18 -19.55 4.39
C ILE A 80 -8.70 -18.30 3.69
N ALA A 81 -9.44 -18.46 2.59
CA ALA A 81 -10.01 -17.33 1.87
C ALA A 81 -10.95 -16.51 2.76
N ALA A 82 -11.84 -17.18 3.49
CA ALA A 82 -12.77 -16.52 4.42
C ALA A 82 -12.03 -15.82 5.56
N LYS A 83 -11.01 -16.47 6.11
CA LYS A 83 -10.20 -15.91 7.21
C LYS A 83 -9.47 -14.65 6.78
N ALA A 84 -8.91 -14.66 5.58
CA ALA A 84 -8.23 -13.47 5.06
C ALA A 84 -9.19 -12.29 4.93
N GLY A 85 -10.39 -12.52 4.44
CA GLY A 85 -11.43 -11.48 4.37
C GLY A 85 -11.81 -10.94 5.73
N ASP A 86 -11.99 -11.82 6.72
CA ASP A 86 -12.32 -11.44 8.08
C ASP A 86 -11.21 -10.59 8.70
N VAL A 87 -9.96 -11.01 8.56
CA VAL A 87 -8.80 -10.26 9.06
C VAL A 87 -8.75 -8.87 8.44
N ALA A 88 -8.97 -8.77 7.14
CA ALA A 88 -8.95 -7.47 6.46
C ALA A 88 -10.05 -6.53 6.99
N ARG A 89 -11.23 -7.07 7.30
CA ARG A 89 -12.34 -6.27 7.84
C ARG A 89 -12.08 -5.71 9.23
N THR A 90 -11.19 -6.30 10.00
CA THR A 90 -10.86 -5.82 11.34
C THR A 90 -9.97 -4.60 11.35
N VAL A 91 -9.36 -4.26 10.23
CA VAL A 91 -8.42 -3.12 10.15
C VAL A 91 -9.22 -1.81 10.15
N LYS A 92 -8.82 -0.90 11.04
CA LYS A 92 -9.46 0.41 11.14
C LYS A 92 -9.27 1.20 9.84
N GLY A 93 -10.34 1.78 9.36
CA GLY A 93 -10.33 2.57 8.13
C GLY A 93 -10.84 1.81 6.91
N VAL A 94 -10.96 0.50 7.00
CA VAL A 94 -11.50 -0.32 5.91
C VAL A 94 -12.99 -0.08 5.79
N LYS A 95 -13.43 0.35 4.62
CA LYS A 95 -14.85 0.57 4.30
C LYS A 95 -15.50 -0.67 3.73
N LYS A 96 -14.77 -1.42 2.92
CA LYS A 96 -15.27 -2.62 2.26
C LYS A 96 -14.11 -3.53 1.92
N VAL A 97 -14.36 -4.83 1.93
CA VAL A 97 -13.39 -5.84 1.47
C VAL A 97 -13.98 -6.59 0.28
N ASN A 98 -13.28 -6.53 -0.84
CA ASN A 98 -13.56 -7.35 -2.01
C ASN A 98 -12.65 -8.57 -1.95
N ASN A 99 -13.20 -9.71 -1.56
CA ASN A 99 -12.45 -10.94 -1.42
C ASN A 99 -12.52 -11.74 -2.72
N ASN A 100 -11.50 -11.60 -3.55
CA ASN A 100 -11.37 -12.27 -4.84
C ASN A 100 -10.34 -13.40 -4.79
N LEU A 101 -10.11 -13.99 -3.61
CA LEU A 101 -9.23 -15.13 -3.47
C LEU A 101 -9.84 -16.37 -4.11
N VAL A 102 -9.01 -17.11 -4.84
CA VAL A 102 -9.40 -18.33 -5.52
C VAL A 102 -8.83 -19.52 -4.79
N VAL A 103 -9.65 -20.51 -4.50
CA VAL A 103 -9.21 -21.75 -3.87
C VAL A 103 -8.67 -22.68 -4.96
N LYS A 104 -7.42 -23.10 -4.78
CA LYS A 104 -6.75 -24.00 -5.73
C LYS A 104 -6.90 -25.48 -5.36
#